data_ddf57134e66098fd97e6b9e09cfbb502
#
_entry.id   ddf57134e66098fd97e6b9e09cfbb502
#
_cell.length_a   1.000
_cell.length_b   1.000
_cell.length_c   1.000
_cell.angle_alpha   90.00
_cell.angle_beta   90.00
_cell.angle_gamma   90.00
#
_symmetry.space_group_name_H-M   'P 1'
#
loop_
_entity.id
_entity.type
_entity.pdbx_description
1 polymer ?
#
loop_
_entity_poly.entity_id
_entity_poly.type
_entity_poly.pdbx_seq_one_letter_code
_entity_poly.pdbx_strand_id
1 'polypeptide(L)'
;MSKIRVVITGAGGGGANNIISTIKEREKYDLIGFDISPYKIARANVDSRFVVPPASSPDYEEKICEIINKEKPALIIPTNDPEVEKLSEIRNRLKTELFFPDHASVALCLNKWKFHNFAIENGIRVAETYHVKSLEDIEPIFSKFNSELLWCRAIKGAGSKGATKVKDSEQAKWWIKYWNEMRGMQISDFTISEFLPGKDFACQSTWKDGRLILMKAAERLSYIEAASRPSNMSSSPELAKTVYDTNLFDFCIDAIEKLSDGKAHGNYD
;
A
#
# COMPACT_ATOMS: atom_id res chain seq x y z
N MET A 1 19.91 -28.69 10.51
CA MET A 1 18.72 -27.98 11.07
C MET A 1 17.65 -27.96 9.99
N SER A 2 16.36 -28.15 10.32
CA SER A 2 15.26 -27.96 9.36
C SER A 2 15.20 -26.50 8.94
N LYS A 3 14.98 -26.25 7.64
CA LYS A 3 14.82 -24.88 7.13
C LYS A 3 13.55 -24.24 7.68
N ILE A 4 13.58 -22.92 7.85
CA ILE A 4 12.42 -22.13 8.27
C ILE A 4 11.57 -21.84 7.03
N ARG A 5 10.31 -22.28 7.04
CA ARG A 5 9.37 -22.04 5.93
C ARG A 5 8.76 -20.65 6.00
N VAL A 6 8.80 -19.95 4.87
CA VAL A 6 8.26 -18.61 4.73
C VAL A 6 7.39 -18.53 3.47
N VAL A 7 6.16 -18.10 3.62
CA VAL A 7 5.26 -17.82 2.49
C VAL A 7 5.49 -16.38 2.00
N ILE A 8 5.58 -16.22 0.69
CA ILE A 8 5.59 -14.93 0.00
C ILE A 8 4.40 -14.90 -0.95
N THR A 9 3.51 -13.95 -0.77
CA THR A 9 2.35 -13.81 -1.65
C THR A 9 2.68 -12.92 -2.84
N GLY A 10 1.91 -13.02 -3.94
CA GLY A 10 2.22 -12.32 -5.18
C GLY A 10 3.62 -12.66 -5.71
N ALA A 11 4.09 -13.88 -5.47
CA ALA A 11 5.49 -14.30 -5.63
C ALA A 11 6.03 -14.17 -7.06
N GLY A 12 5.15 -14.12 -8.07
CA GLY A 12 5.54 -13.86 -9.45
C GLY A 12 5.64 -12.39 -9.82
N GLY A 13 5.41 -11.47 -8.87
CA GLY A 13 5.48 -10.01 -9.06
C GLY A 13 6.88 -9.44 -8.82
N GLY A 14 7.13 -8.23 -9.37
CA GLY A 14 8.44 -7.58 -9.25
C GLY A 14 8.85 -7.27 -7.80
N GLY A 15 7.92 -6.78 -6.96
CA GLY A 15 8.19 -6.51 -5.54
C GLY A 15 8.59 -7.76 -4.76
N ALA A 16 7.87 -8.88 -5.01
CA ALA A 16 8.18 -10.16 -4.38
C ALA A 16 9.56 -10.71 -4.80
N ASN A 17 9.96 -10.50 -6.05
CA ASN A 17 11.26 -10.99 -6.54
C ASN A 17 12.44 -10.41 -5.75
N ASN A 18 12.40 -9.14 -5.35
CA ASN A 18 13.45 -8.53 -4.54
C ASN A 18 13.53 -9.19 -3.15
N ILE A 19 12.38 -9.44 -2.52
CA ILE A 19 12.30 -10.12 -1.23
C ILE A 19 12.83 -11.56 -1.35
N ILE A 20 12.36 -12.29 -2.36
CA ILE A 20 12.78 -13.67 -2.65
C ILE A 20 14.29 -13.74 -2.84
N SER A 21 14.87 -12.89 -3.68
CA SER A 21 16.31 -12.87 -3.94
C SER A 21 17.11 -12.62 -2.67
N THR A 22 16.69 -11.63 -1.86
CA THR A 22 17.38 -11.31 -0.60
C THR A 22 17.31 -12.46 0.43
N ILE A 23 16.16 -13.13 0.53
CA ILE A 23 15.99 -14.24 1.50
C ILE A 23 16.74 -15.49 1.02
N LYS A 24 16.74 -15.78 -0.28
CA LYS A 24 17.41 -16.96 -0.86
C LYS A 24 18.94 -16.95 -0.71
N GLU A 25 19.56 -15.81 -0.53
CA GLU A 25 20.97 -15.71 -0.14
C GLU A 25 21.25 -16.36 1.23
N ARG A 26 20.20 -16.61 2.00
CA ARG A 26 20.27 -17.27 3.31
C ARG A 26 19.76 -18.70 3.20
N GLU A 27 20.63 -19.67 3.18
CA GLU A 27 20.32 -21.11 3.01
C GLU A 27 19.36 -21.72 4.06
N LYS A 28 19.12 -20.98 5.16
CA LYS A 28 18.26 -21.41 6.26
C LYS A 28 16.75 -21.33 5.98
N TYR A 29 16.33 -20.74 4.87
CA TYR A 29 14.92 -20.57 4.54
C TYR A 29 14.47 -21.49 3.40
N ASP A 30 13.21 -21.94 3.49
CA ASP A 30 12.46 -22.67 2.48
C ASP A 30 11.28 -21.79 2.05
N LEU A 31 11.27 -21.33 0.81
CA LEU A 31 10.33 -20.31 0.33
C LEU A 31 9.14 -20.95 -0.37
N ILE A 32 7.95 -20.58 0.07
CA ILE A 32 6.68 -21.00 -0.50
C ILE A 32 6.06 -19.78 -1.20
N GLY A 33 5.85 -19.87 -2.50
CA GLY A 33 5.25 -18.79 -3.29
C GLY A 33 3.75 -18.99 -3.49
N PHE A 34 2.97 -17.92 -3.29
CA PHE A 34 1.57 -17.85 -3.68
C PHE A 34 1.40 -16.81 -4.80
N ASP A 35 0.61 -17.13 -5.81
CA ASP A 35 0.20 -16.17 -6.84
C ASP A 35 -1.14 -16.58 -7.44
N ILE A 36 -1.90 -15.61 -7.94
CA ILE A 36 -3.16 -15.87 -8.65
C ILE A 36 -2.95 -16.37 -10.08
N SER A 37 -1.75 -16.15 -10.63
CA SER A 37 -1.41 -16.48 -12.01
C SER A 37 -0.50 -17.70 -12.08
N PRO A 38 -0.94 -18.80 -12.73
CA PRO A 38 -0.09 -19.97 -12.93
C PRO A 38 1.18 -19.66 -13.73
N TYR A 39 1.11 -18.68 -14.64
CA TYR A 39 2.26 -18.26 -15.44
C TYR A 39 3.28 -17.45 -14.65
N LYS A 40 2.81 -16.57 -13.77
CA LYS A 40 3.71 -15.75 -12.93
C LYS A 40 4.39 -16.60 -11.88
N ILE A 41 3.64 -17.45 -11.17
CA ILE A 41 4.19 -18.29 -10.12
C ILE A 41 5.20 -19.32 -10.66
N ALA A 42 5.02 -19.78 -11.89
CA ALA A 42 5.97 -20.70 -12.54
C ALA A 42 7.38 -20.08 -12.69
N ARG A 43 7.49 -18.76 -12.75
CA ARG A 43 8.75 -18.02 -12.88
C ARG A 43 9.35 -17.58 -11.55
N ALA A 44 8.61 -17.71 -10.45
CA ALA A 44 9.10 -17.31 -9.13
C ALA A 44 10.22 -18.26 -8.66
N ASN A 45 11.30 -17.69 -8.13
CA ASN A 45 12.46 -18.42 -7.61
C ASN A 45 12.22 -18.91 -6.18
N VAL A 46 11.16 -19.72 -5.99
CA VAL A 46 10.75 -20.28 -4.70
C VAL A 46 10.86 -21.81 -4.73
N ASP A 47 10.86 -22.44 -3.56
CA ASP A 47 11.04 -23.88 -3.42
C ASP A 47 9.71 -24.64 -3.64
N SER A 48 8.59 -24.07 -3.18
CA SER A 48 7.24 -24.60 -3.43
C SER A 48 6.33 -23.53 -4.01
N ARG A 49 5.38 -23.91 -4.89
CA ARG A 49 4.52 -22.99 -5.63
C ARG A 49 3.06 -23.38 -5.48
N PHE A 50 2.20 -22.41 -5.21
CA PHE A 50 0.76 -22.60 -5.14
C PHE A 50 0.04 -21.51 -5.93
N VAL A 51 -0.87 -21.92 -6.81
CA VAL A 51 -1.85 -21.02 -7.39
C VAL A 51 -2.99 -20.88 -6.39
N VAL A 52 -3.30 -19.63 -6.02
CA VAL A 52 -4.34 -19.30 -5.05
C VAL A 52 -5.39 -18.39 -5.69
N PRO A 53 -6.65 -18.40 -5.24
CA PRO A 53 -7.63 -17.46 -5.74
C PRO A 53 -7.26 -16.01 -5.37
N PRO A 54 -7.82 -14.99 -6.05
CA PRO A 54 -7.66 -13.59 -5.65
C PRO A 54 -8.16 -13.37 -4.22
N ALA A 55 -7.54 -12.43 -3.49
CA ALA A 55 -7.94 -12.08 -2.12
C ALA A 55 -9.42 -11.64 -1.98
N SER A 56 -10.03 -11.17 -3.08
CA SER A 56 -11.45 -10.83 -3.16
C SER A 56 -12.38 -12.03 -3.39
N SER A 57 -11.83 -13.23 -3.68
CA SER A 57 -12.66 -14.44 -3.86
C SER A 57 -13.16 -14.98 -2.52
N PRO A 58 -14.39 -15.46 -2.46
CA PRO A 58 -14.92 -16.14 -1.28
C PRO A 58 -14.10 -17.37 -0.89
N ASP A 59 -13.46 -18.03 -1.84
CA ASP A 59 -12.66 -19.25 -1.61
C ASP A 59 -11.24 -18.97 -1.11
N TYR A 60 -10.81 -17.69 -1.06
CA TYR A 60 -9.44 -17.33 -0.70
C TYR A 60 -9.05 -17.81 0.69
N GLU A 61 -9.91 -17.53 1.66
CA GLU A 61 -9.65 -17.88 3.07
C GLU A 61 -9.50 -19.39 3.27
N GLU A 62 -10.43 -20.18 2.74
CA GLU A 62 -10.40 -21.63 2.86
C GLU A 62 -9.11 -22.19 2.24
N LYS A 63 -8.77 -21.72 1.03
CA LYS A 63 -7.58 -22.19 0.31
C LYS A 63 -6.28 -21.84 1.02
N ILE A 64 -6.18 -20.62 1.56
CA ILE A 64 -5.00 -20.19 2.32
C ILE A 64 -4.86 -21.01 3.61
N CYS A 65 -5.95 -21.20 4.36
CA CYS A 65 -5.93 -22.01 5.57
C CYS A 65 -5.53 -23.47 5.30
N GLU A 66 -6.03 -24.08 4.22
CA GLU A 66 -5.64 -25.43 3.79
C GLU A 66 -4.13 -25.53 3.58
N ILE A 67 -3.55 -24.61 2.79
CA ILE A 67 -2.12 -24.65 2.48
C ILE A 67 -1.28 -24.37 3.72
N ILE A 68 -1.64 -23.39 4.55
CA ILE A 68 -0.92 -23.07 5.79
C ILE A 68 -0.93 -24.25 6.76
N ASN A 69 -2.08 -24.92 6.94
CA ASN A 69 -2.17 -26.09 7.81
C ASN A 69 -1.30 -27.24 7.33
N LYS A 70 -1.16 -27.43 6.01
CA LYS A 70 -0.34 -28.46 5.39
C LYS A 70 1.15 -28.13 5.47
N GLU A 71 1.52 -26.92 5.04
CA GLU A 71 2.92 -26.51 4.88
C GLU A 71 3.53 -25.98 6.19
N LYS A 72 2.72 -25.55 7.14
CA LYS A 72 3.12 -25.02 8.46
C LYS A 72 4.25 -23.98 8.39
N PRO A 73 4.07 -22.92 7.62
CA PRO A 73 5.08 -21.86 7.54
C PRO A 73 5.21 -21.14 8.87
N ALA A 74 6.40 -20.65 9.17
CA ALA A 74 6.65 -19.83 10.34
C ALA A 74 6.20 -18.38 10.14
N LEU A 75 6.14 -17.89 8.89
CA LEU A 75 5.82 -16.51 8.57
C LEU A 75 5.15 -16.41 7.19
N ILE A 76 4.21 -15.47 7.05
CA ILE A 76 3.68 -15.01 5.77
C ILE A 76 4.10 -13.56 5.52
N ILE A 77 4.62 -13.28 4.33
CA ILE A 77 4.98 -11.95 3.84
C ILE A 77 4.07 -11.59 2.67
N PRO A 78 3.01 -10.78 2.88
CA PRO A 78 2.20 -10.28 1.78
C PRO A 78 2.95 -9.18 1.03
N THR A 79 2.74 -9.11 -0.30
CA THR A 79 3.42 -8.13 -1.18
C THR A 79 2.48 -7.21 -1.93
N ASN A 80 1.18 -7.27 -1.65
CA ASN A 80 0.18 -6.42 -2.27
C ASN A 80 -0.97 -6.09 -1.31
N ASP A 81 -1.57 -4.91 -1.49
CA ASP A 81 -2.61 -4.37 -0.61
C ASP A 81 -3.82 -5.30 -0.42
N PRO A 82 -4.41 -5.93 -1.46
CA PRO A 82 -5.55 -6.83 -1.26
C PRO A 82 -5.27 -8.01 -0.35
N GLU A 83 -4.06 -8.58 -0.43
CA GLU A 83 -3.67 -9.69 0.44
C GLU A 83 -3.31 -9.22 1.84
N VAL A 84 -2.69 -8.03 1.99
CA VAL A 84 -2.48 -7.41 3.31
C VAL A 84 -3.82 -7.18 4.01
N GLU A 85 -4.81 -6.59 3.31
CA GLU A 85 -6.15 -6.35 3.85
C GLU A 85 -6.80 -7.68 4.28
N LYS A 86 -6.88 -8.66 3.38
CA LYS A 86 -7.55 -9.94 3.65
C LYS A 86 -6.86 -10.78 4.72
N LEU A 87 -5.54 -10.88 4.68
CA LEU A 87 -4.79 -11.62 5.70
C LEU A 87 -4.88 -10.95 7.08
N SER A 88 -4.96 -9.62 7.15
CA SER A 88 -5.20 -8.91 8.41
C SER A 88 -6.58 -9.20 8.99
N GLU A 89 -7.62 -9.30 8.15
CA GLU A 89 -8.98 -9.64 8.52
C GLU A 89 -9.09 -11.05 9.12
N ILE A 90 -8.47 -12.03 8.45
CA ILE A 90 -8.55 -13.44 8.84
C ILE A 90 -7.42 -13.89 9.80
N ARG A 91 -6.63 -12.95 10.31
CA ARG A 91 -5.44 -13.19 11.15
C ARG A 91 -5.62 -14.27 12.20
N ASN A 92 -6.71 -14.20 12.94
CA ASN A 92 -6.97 -15.12 14.06
C ASN A 92 -7.29 -16.57 13.62
N ARG A 93 -7.51 -16.80 12.34
CA ARG A 93 -7.76 -18.13 11.76
C ARG A 93 -6.50 -18.78 11.19
N LEU A 94 -5.45 -17.99 11.01
CA LEU A 94 -4.18 -18.45 10.45
C LEU A 94 -3.26 -19.00 11.56
N LYS A 95 -2.76 -20.22 11.36
CA LYS A 95 -1.81 -20.85 12.28
C LYS A 95 -0.36 -20.54 11.87
N THR A 96 -0.04 -19.26 11.78
CA THR A 96 1.28 -18.77 11.36
C THR A 96 1.46 -17.33 11.83
N GLU A 97 2.71 -16.90 11.95
CA GLU A 97 3.02 -15.51 12.30
C GLU A 97 2.75 -14.57 11.12
N LEU A 98 2.22 -13.40 11.46
CA LEU A 98 1.99 -12.29 10.54
C LEU A 98 2.70 -11.05 11.09
N PHE A 99 3.74 -10.62 10.40
CA PHE A 99 4.54 -9.47 10.81
C PHE A 99 4.14 -8.21 10.01
N PHE A 100 2.89 -7.76 10.25
CA PHE A 100 2.34 -6.51 9.73
C PHE A 100 1.25 -5.99 10.68
N PRO A 101 0.79 -4.72 10.53
CA PRO A 101 -0.14 -4.08 11.46
C PRO A 101 -1.43 -4.87 11.67
N ASP A 102 -2.17 -4.55 12.73
CA ASP A 102 -3.51 -5.07 12.97
C ASP A 102 -4.50 -4.65 11.87
N HIS A 103 -5.65 -5.31 11.80
CA HIS A 103 -6.63 -5.07 10.74
C HIS A 103 -7.19 -3.64 10.75
N ALA A 104 -7.39 -3.02 11.91
CA ALA A 104 -7.92 -1.65 12.00
C ALA A 104 -6.92 -0.64 11.40
N SER A 105 -5.64 -0.76 11.76
CA SER A 105 -4.55 0.04 11.21
C SER A 105 -4.41 -0.17 9.70
N VAL A 106 -4.45 -1.42 9.22
CA VAL A 106 -4.40 -1.76 7.79
C VAL A 106 -5.58 -1.14 7.04
N ALA A 107 -6.80 -1.34 7.51
CA ALA A 107 -8.02 -0.83 6.86
C ALA A 107 -8.05 0.71 6.80
N LEU A 108 -7.49 1.37 7.83
CA LEU A 108 -7.36 2.82 7.88
C LEU A 108 -6.35 3.31 6.85
N CYS A 109 -5.14 2.74 6.80
CA CYS A 109 -4.08 3.12 5.86
C CYS A 109 -4.46 2.88 4.39
N LEU A 110 -5.20 1.82 4.10
CA LEU A 110 -5.65 1.51 2.74
C LEU A 110 -6.76 2.44 2.23
N ASN A 111 -7.38 3.23 3.10
CA ASN A 111 -8.42 4.18 2.72
C ASN A 111 -7.95 5.62 2.98
N LYS A 112 -7.51 6.30 1.92
CA LYS A 112 -6.90 7.65 2.00
C LYS A 112 -7.82 8.72 2.58
N TRP A 113 -9.14 8.59 2.39
CA TRP A 113 -10.12 9.50 2.98
C TRP A 113 -10.30 9.25 4.48
N LYS A 114 -10.40 7.98 4.89
CA LYS A 114 -10.46 7.64 6.32
C LYS A 114 -9.18 8.05 7.04
N PHE A 115 -8.02 7.79 6.43
CA PHE A 115 -6.73 8.20 6.98
C PHE A 115 -6.62 9.73 7.09
N HIS A 116 -7.08 10.49 6.10
CA HIS A 116 -7.11 11.95 6.16
C HIS A 116 -7.92 12.46 7.37
N ASN A 117 -9.14 11.94 7.58
CA ASN A 117 -9.97 12.33 8.73
C ASN A 117 -9.30 11.96 10.06
N PHE A 118 -8.80 10.75 10.17
CA PHE A 118 -8.03 10.30 11.33
C PHE A 118 -6.83 11.22 11.61
N ALA A 119 -6.10 11.62 10.58
CA ALA A 119 -4.94 12.49 10.71
C ALA A 119 -5.34 13.88 11.27
N ILE A 120 -6.43 14.48 10.75
CA ILE A 120 -6.97 15.74 11.27
C ILE A 120 -7.36 15.60 12.74
N GLU A 121 -8.13 14.58 13.10
CA GLU A 121 -8.60 14.33 14.46
C GLU A 121 -7.46 14.13 15.46
N ASN A 122 -6.32 13.61 14.99
CA ASN A 122 -5.14 13.33 15.82
C ASN A 122 -4.02 14.39 15.68
N GLY A 123 -4.28 15.52 15.02
CA GLY A 123 -3.31 16.59 14.87
C GLY A 123 -2.10 16.24 14.01
N ILE A 124 -2.24 15.25 13.11
CA ILE A 124 -1.22 14.92 12.11
C ILE A 124 -1.41 15.85 10.92
N ARG A 125 -0.36 16.54 10.53
CA ARG A 125 -0.40 17.47 9.39
C ARG A 125 -0.55 16.71 8.07
N VAL A 126 -1.60 17.01 7.32
CA VAL A 126 -1.92 16.43 6.02
C VAL A 126 -2.34 17.51 5.03
N ALA A 127 -2.29 17.21 3.74
CA ALA A 127 -2.80 18.06 2.69
C ALA A 127 -4.32 18.31 2.86
N GLU A 128 -4.76 19.54 2.67
CA GLU A 128 -6.20 19.85 2.63
C GLU A 128 -6.87 18.98 1.56
N THR A 129 -7.89 18.23 1.95
CA THR A 129 -8.50 17.21 1.09
C THR A 129 -10.01 17.20 1.26
N TYR A 130 -10.73 17.05 0.16
CA TYR A 130 -12.19 16.92 0.13
C TYR A 130 -12.60 15.65 -0.59
N HIS A 131 -13.65 15.03 -0.05
CA HIS A 131 -14.27 13.85 -0.66
C HIS A 131 -15.25 14.26 -1.74
N VAL A 132 -15.16 13.65 -2.91
CA VAL A 132 -16.12 13.84 -4.01
C VAL A 132 -17.26 12.84 -3.84
N LYS A 133 -18.45 13.28 -3.45
CA LYS A 133 -19.62 12.42 -3.32
C LYS A 133 -20.40 12.32 -4.63
N SER A 134 -20.42 13.42 -5.38
CA SER A 134 -21.06 13.54 -6.68
C SER A 134 -20.27 14.47 -7.60
N LEU A 135 -20.60 14.52 -8.90
CA LEU A 135 -19.92 15.44 -9.84
C LEU A 135 -20.23 16.91 -9.57
N GLU A 136 -21.38 17.19 -8.94
CA GLU A 136 -21.82 18.52 -8.56
C GLU A 136 -20.97 19.10 -7.42
N ASP A 137 -20.35 18.26 -6.59
CA ASP A 137 -19.47 18.70 -5.50
C ASP A 137 -18.16 19.31 -6.01
N ILE A 138 -17.75 18.98 -7.24
CA ILE A 138 -16.40 19.28 -7.72
C ILE A 138 -16.17 20.78 -7.83
N GLU A 139 -17.10 21.53 -8.42
CA GLU A 139 -16.98 22.99 -8.53
C GLU A 139 -16.92 23.70 -7.17
N PRO A 140 -17.81 23.40 -6.21
CA PRO A 140 -17.68 23.90 -4.84
C PRO A 140 -16.36 23.53 -4.15
N ILE A 141 -15.80 22.34 -4.42
CA ILE A 141 -14.50 21.94 -3.87
C ILE A 141 -13.39 22.82 -4.44
N PHE A 142 -13.36 23.03 -5.76
CA PHE A 142 -12.35 23.87 -6.39
C PHE A 142 -12.36 25.30 -5.84
N SER A 143 -13.54 25.83 -5.57
CA SER A 143 -13.71 27.19 -5.01
C SER A 143 -13.11 27.39 -3.62
N LYS A 144 -12.77 26.30 -2.91
CA LYS A 144 -12.13 26.36 -1.59
C LYS A 144 -10.62 26.53 -1.67
N PHE A 145 -10.01 26.19 -2.79
CA PHE A 145 -8.57 26.25 -2.97
C PHE A 145 -8.15 27.53 -3.70
N ASN A 146 -7.08 28.14 -3.24
CA ASN A 146 -6.38 29.21 -3.94
C ASN A 146 -5.09 28.65 -4.56
N SER A 147 -5.21 27.65 -5.44
CA SER A 147 -4.09 26.96 -6.09
C SER A 147 -4.39 26.72 -7.55
N GLU A 148 -3.37 26.87 -8.41
CA GLU A 148 -3.48 26.59 -9.85
C GLU A 148 -3.57 25.08 -10.16
N LEU A 149 -3.14 24.23 -9.23
CA LEU A 149 -3.11 22.78 -9.41
C LEU A 149 -3.65 22.09 -8.17
N LEU A 150 -4.57 21.16 -8.37
CA LEU A 150 -5.05 20.25 -7.36
C LEU A 150 -4.68 18.81 -7.71
N TRP A 151 -4.78 17.92 -6.74
CA TRP A 151 -4.52 16.50 -6.87
C TRP A 151 -5.81 15.70 -6.75
N CYS A 152 -6.26 15.12 -7.86
CA CYS A 152 -7.40 14.20 -7.88
C CYS A 152 -6.90 12.77 -7.80
N ARG A 153 -7.42 11.97 -6.85
CA ARG A 153 -7.01 10.56 -6.72
C ARG A 153 -8.12 9.67 -6.17
N ALA A 154 -7.98 8.37 -6.49
CA ALA A 154 -8.81 7.34 -5.88
C ALA A 154 -8.51 7.16 -4.39
N ILE A 155 -9.56 6.94 -3.60
CA ILE A 155 -9.50 6.69 -2.14
C ILE A 155 -8.76 5.39 -1.84
N LYS A 156 -9.04 4.32 -2.58
CA LYS A 156 -8.38 3.01 -2.47
C LYS A 156 -7.55 2.70 -3.72
N GLY A 157 -6.54 1.88 -3.57
CA GLY A 157 -5.67 1.40 -4.64
C GLY A 157 -4.26 1.96 -4.61
N ALA A 158 -3.36 1.25 -5.29
CA ALA A 158 -1.93 1.51 -5.38
C ALA A 158 -1.49 1.83 -6.81
N GLY A 159 -0.23 2.21 -6.98
CA GLY A 159 0.38 2.42 -8.29
C GLY A 159 -0.12 3.68 -9.01
N SER A 160 -0.58 4.69 -8.30
CA SER A 160 -1.13 5.95 -8.83
C SER A 160 -2.32 5.74 -9.80
N LYS A 161 -3.02 4.61 -9.70
CA LYS A 161 -4.25 4.38 -10.45
C LYS A 161 -5.33 5.35 -9.99
N GLY A 162 -5.96 6.05 -10.92
CA GLY A 162 -6.96 7.08 -10.63
C GLY A 162 -6.38 8.38 -10.06
N ALA A 163 -5.05 8.58 -10.09
CA ALA A 163 -4.41 9.79 -9.59
C ALA A 163 -3.87 10.67 -10.72
N THR A 164 -4.17 11.96 -10.67
CA THR A 164 -3.65 12.95 -11.62
C THR A 164 -3.70 14.37 -11.06
N LYS A 165 -2.91 15.26 -11.66
CA LYS A 165 -3.02 16.71 -11.45
C LYS A 165 -4.18 17.25 -12.27
N VAL A 166 -4.96 18.16 -11.70
CA VAL A 166 -6.08 18.83 -12.35
C VAL A 166 -5.99 20.35 -12.13
N LYS A 167 -6.26 21.12 -13.18
CA LYS A 167 -6.19 22.60 -13.15
C LYS A 167 -7.53 23.25 -12.85
N ASP A 168 -8.60 22.58 -13.22
CA ASP A 168 -9.96 23.08 -13.08
C ASP A 168 -10.94 21.94 -12.80
N SER A 169 -12.17 22.33 -12.46
CA SER A 169 -13.24 21.40 -12.11
C SER A 169 -13.64 20.51 -13.29
N GLU A 170 -13.56 21.00 -14.53
CA GLU A 170 -13.93 20.24 -15.71
C GLU A 170 -12.92 19.09 -15.96
N GLN A 171 -11.62 19.36 -15.81
CA GLN A 171 -10.60 18.31 -15.88
C GLN A 171 -10.83 17.23 -14.82
N ALA A 172 -11.17 17.62 -13.58
CA ALA A 172 -11.47 16.67 -12.51
C ALA A 172 -12.73 15.85 -12.83
N LYS A 173 -13.81 16.46 -13.32
CA LYS A 173 -15.04 15.78 -13.76
C LYS A 173 -14.73 14.77 -14.88
N TRP A 174 -13.97 15.16 -15.89
CA TRP A 174 -13.54 14.30 -16.98
C TRP A 174 -12.76 13.10 -16.49
N TRP A 175 -11.79 13.32 -15.60
CA TRP A 175 -10.96 12.27 -15.04
C TRP A 175 -11.78 11.24 -14.27
N ILE A 176 -12.66 11.71 -13.39
CA ILE A 176 -13.53 10.86 -12.57
C ILE A 176 -14.52 10.08 -13.45
N LYS A 177 -15.16 10.73 -14.42
CA LYS A 177 -16.05 10.07 -15.39
C LYS A 177 -15.33 8.97 -16.18
N TYR A 178 -14.10 9.25 -16.66
CA TYR A 178 -13.31 8.26 -17.37
C TYR A 178 -13.08 7.00 -16.52
N TRP A 179 -12.69 7.15 -15.25
CA TRP A 179 -12.50 6.01 -14.37
C TRP A 179 -13.81 5.31 -14.00
N ASN A 180 -14.90 6.04 -13.89
CA ASN A 180 -16.21 5.47 -13.65
C ASN A 180 -16.67 4.61 -14.85
N GLU A 181 -16.63 5.15 -16.06
CA GLU A 181 -17.12 4.49 -17.27
C GLU A 181 -16.18 3.35 -17.72
N MET A 182 -14.86 3.57 -17.69
CA MET A 182 -13.88 2.65 -18.25
C MET A 182 -13.35 1.62 -17.25
N ARG A 183 -13.51 1.85 -15.95
CA ARG A 183 -12.93 1.01 -14.88
C ARG A 183 -13.94 0.63 -13.80
N GLY A 184 -15.19 1.09 -13.88
CA GLY A 184 -16.26 0.76 -12.95
C GLY A 184 -16.09 1.35 -11.55
N MET A 185 -15.21 2.35 -11.38
CA MET A 185 -15.05 3.05 -10.10
C MET A 185 -16.27 3.95 -9.85
N GLN A 186 -16.68 4.06 -8.59
CA GLN A 186 -17.76 5.01 -8.26
C GLN A 186 -17.20 6.45 -8.20
N ILE A 187 -18.05 7.44 -8.48
CA ILE A 187 -17.67 8.87 -8.35
C ILE A 187 -17.21 9.15 -6.91
N SER A 188 -17.88 8.54 -5.95
CA SER A 188 -17.55 8.64 -4.52
C SER A 188 -16.25 7.91 -4.10
N ASP A 189 -15.57 7.24 -5.03
CA ASP A 189 -14.25 6.67 -4.76
C ASP A 189 -13.10 7.67 -4.93
N PHE A 190 -13.39 8.96 -5.10
CA PHE A 190 -12.36 9.98 -5.36
C PHE A 190 -12.28 11.06 -4.29
N THR A 191 -11.08 11.63 -4.16
CA THR A 191 -10.82 12.84 -3.40
C THR A 191 -10.10 13.87 -4.28
N ILE A 192 -10.29 15.15 -3.95
CA ILE A 192 -9.53 16.27 -4.48
C ILE A 192 -8.80 16.94 -3.32
N SER A 193 -7.50 17.12 -3.45
CA SER A 193 -6.66 17.77 -2.44
C SER A 193 -5.77 18.85 -3.06
N GLU A 194 -5.19 19.68 -2.21
CA GLU A 194 -4.11 20.55 -2.66
C GLU A 194 -2.97 19.71 -3.27
N PHE A 195 -2.34 20.24 -4.32
CA PHE A 195 -1.14 19.66 -4.87
C PHE A 195 0.07 20.20 -4.11
N LEU A 196 0.83 19.30 -3.48
CA LEU A 196 2.02 19.66 -2.75
C LEU A 196 3.23 19.65 -3.72
N PRO A 197 3.74 20.83 -4.11
CA PRO A 197 4.96 20.91 -4.92
C PRO A 197 6.18 20.62 -4.02
N GLY A 198 7.25 20.11 -4.59
CA GLY A 198 8.50 19.93 -3.88
C GLY A 198 9.01 18.50 -3.91
N LYS A 199 9.79 18.16 -2.89
CA LYS A 199 10.41 16.84 -2.79
C LYS A 199 9.43 15.80 -2.27
N ASP A 200 9.48 14.62 -2.85
CA ASP A 200 8.69 13.47 -2.42
C ASP A 200 9.58 12.49 -1.66
N PHE A 201 9.17 12.14 -0.46
CA PHE A 201 9.89 11.21 0.42
C PHE A 201 9.06 9.96 0.67
N ALA A 202 9.73 8.82 0.74
CA ALA A 202 9.21 7.59 1.31
C ALA A 202 9.93 7.31 2.61
N CYS A 203 9.18 7.10 3.69
CA CYS A 203 9.70 6.75 4.99
C CYS A 203 9.22 5.35 5.36
N GLN A 204 10.15 4.42 5.52
CA GLN A 204 9.83 3.03 5.84
C GLN A 204 10.33 2.68 7.23
N SER A 205 9.50 2.04 8.03
CA SER A 205 9.82 1.67 9.39
C SER A 205 9.37 0.25 9.74
N THR A 206 10.11 -0.37 10.64
CA THR A 206 9.82 -1.70 11.18
C THR A 206 9.65 -1.58 12.70
N TRP A 207 8.55 -2.10 13.19
CA TRP A 207 8.17 -2.02 14.59
C TRP A 207 7.90 -3.39 15.18
N LYS A 208 8.20 -3.56 16.44
CA LYS A 208 7.86 -4.75 17.21
C LYS A 208 7.32 -4.36 18.58
N ASP A 209 6.07 -4.70 18.84
CA ASP A 209 5.38 -4.50 20.11
C ASP A 209 5.53 -3.06 20.65
N GLY A 210 5.23 -2.08 19.80
CA GLY A 210 5.32 -0.65 20.09
C GLY A 210 6.73 -0.06 20.04
N ARG A 211 7.77 -0.85 19.74
CA ARG A 211 9.15 -0.38 19.67
C ARG A 211 9.64 -0.27 18.24
N LEU A 212 10.16 0.90 17.89
CA LEU A 212 10.83 1.11 16.62
C LEU A 212 12.13 0.28 16.57
N ILE A 213 12.26 -0.58 15.55
CA ILE A 213 13.44 -1.42 15.31
C ILE A 213 14.35 -0.80 14.28
N LEU A 214 13.76 -0.33 13.16
CA LEU A 214 14.49 0.25 12.04
C LEU A 214 13.63 1.30 11.38
N MET A 215 14.26 2.39 10.95
CA MET A 215 13.64 3.41 10.11
C MET A 215 14.63 3.87 9.05
N LYS A 216 14.13 4.12 7.85
CA LYS A 216 14.88 4.73 6.75
C LYS A 216 13.97 5.64 5.95
N ALA A 217 14.55 6.67 5.35
CA ALA A 217 13.86 7.54 4.41
C ALA A 217 14.65 7.68 3.12
N ALA A 218 13.93 7.90 2.03
CA ALA A 218 14.51 8.17 0.73
C ALA A 218 13.73 9.27 0.01
N GLU A 219 14.44 10.23 -0.58
CA GLU A 219 13.91 11.18 -1.53
C GLU A 219 13.72 10.46 -2.87
N ARG A 220 12.51 10.49 -3.43
CA ARG A 220 12.19 9.93 -4.75
C ARG A 220 12.62 10.93 -5.82
N LEU A 221 13.54 10.53 -6.68
CA LEU A 221 14.12 11.41 -7.71
C LEU A 221 13.49 11.19 -9.08
N SER A 222 13.14 9.96 -9.42
CA SER A 222 12.38 9.60 -10.61
C SER A 222 11.46 8.40 -10.33
N TYR A 223 10.50 8.19 -11.23
CA TYR A 223 9.46 7.16 -11.05
C TYR A 223 9.42 6.21 -12.23
N ILE A 224 9.21 4.92 -11.94
CA ILE A 224 9.00 3.90 -12.96
C ILE A 224 7.76 4.25 -13.78
N GLU A 225 7.89 4.22 -15.11
CA GLU A 225 6.82 4.55 -16.07
C GLU A 225 6.24 5.98 -15.91
N ALA A 226 7.00 6.93 -15.36
CA ALA A 226 6.52 8.31 -15.16
C ALA A 226 6.00 8.93 -16.47
N ALA A 227 6.72 8.74 -17.58
CA ALA A 227 6.36 9.30 -18.87
C ALA A 227 5.02 8.77 -19.43
N SER A 228 4.58 7.59 -19.02
CA SER A 228 3.31 6.99 -19.42
C SER A 228 2.13 7.39 -18.51
N ARG A 229 2.39 8.12 -17.43
CA ARG A 229 1.38 8.55 -16.45
C ARG A 229 0.98 10.00 -16.65
N PRO A 230 -0.32 10.34 -16.64
CA PRO A 230 -0.76 11.74 -16.75
C PRO A 230 -0.18 12.67 -15.69
N SER A 231 0.11 12.14 -14.50
CA SER A 231 0.72 12.88 -13.39
C SER A 231 2.25 13.03 -13.50
N ASN A 232 2.90 12.29 -14.39
CA ASN A 232 4.35 12.06 -14.41
C ASN A 232 4.90 11.49 -13.08
N MET A 233 4.04 10.82 -12.30
CA MET A 233 4.38 10.24 -10.99
C MET A 233 3.84 8.82 -10.87
N SER A 234 4.51 7.99 -10.10
CA SER A 234 3.99 6.68 -9.69
C SER A 234 4.35 6.43 -8.22
N SER A 235 3.82 5.37 -7.66
CA SER A 235 4.18 4.98 -6.28
C SER A 235 5.56 4.31 -6.18
N SER A 236 6.12 3.87 -7.32
CA SER A 236 7.40 3.14 -7.35
C SER A 236 8.50 4.04 -7.89
N PRO A 237 9.52 4.39 -7.09
CA PRO A 237 10.66 5.14 -7.58
C PRO A 237 11.51 4.25 -8.51
N GLU A 238 12.00 4.85 -9.59
CA GLU A 238 13.06 4.30 -10.42
C GLU A 238 14.42 4.62 -9.81
N LEU A 239 14.57 5.86 -9.34
CA LEU A 239 15.74 6.33 -8.63
C LEU A 239 15.33 7.02 -7.33
N ALA A 240 15.98 6.66 -6.25
CA ALA A 240 15.79 7.28 -4.94
C ALA A 240 17.13 7.49 -4.24
N LYS A 241 17.21 8.55 -3.45
CA LYS A 241 18.38 8.89 -2.64
C LYS A 241 18.05 8.71 -1.16
N THR A 242 18.77 7.84 -0.47
CA THR A 242 18.65 7.73 0.99
C THR A 242 18.97 9.06 1.65
N VAL A 243 18.13 9.47 2.58
CA VAL A 243 18.28 10.71 3.36
C VAL A 243 18.20 10.40 4.84
N TYR A 244 18.86 11.23 5.63
CA TYR A 244 18.74 11.25 7.08
C TYR A 244 18.20 12.62 7.48
N ASP A 245 16.95 12.66 7.94
CA ASP A 245 16.26 13.87 8.37
C ASP A 245 15.45 13.55 9.63
N THR A 246 15.89 14.11 10.75
CA THR A 246 15.27 13.85 12.06
C THR A 246 13.85 14.39 12.13
N ASN A 247 13.55 15.54 11.53
CA ASN A 247 12.19 16.09 11.53
C ASN A 247 11.21 15.20 10.74
N LEU A 248 11.69 14.63 9.63
CA LEU A 248 10.90 13.67 8.86
C LEU A 248 10.67 12.38 9.67
N PHE A 249 11.68 11.89 10.34
CA PHE A 249 11.58 10.70 11.19
C PHE A 249 10.62 10.93 12.37
N ASP A 250 10.79 12.02 13.09
CA ASP A 250 9.93 12.36 14.23
C ASP A 250 8.47 12.51 13.82
N PHE A 251 8.21 13.14 12.66
CA PHE A 251 6.87 13.23 12.08
C PHE A 251 6.26 11.86 11.76
N CYS A 252 7.03 10.96 11.13
CA CYS A 252 6.56 9.62 10.79
C CYS A 252 6.37 8.75 12.04
N ILE A 253 7.24 8.87 13.03
CA ILE A 253 7.13 8.16 14.32
C ILE A 253 5.84 8.58 15.05
N ASP A 254 5.61 9.88 15.22
CA ASP A 254 4.39 10.41 15.86
C ASP A 254 3.12 9.93 15.15
N ALA A 255 3.11 9.95 13.82
CA ALA A 255 1.98 9.47 13.03
C ALA A 255 1.70 7.97 13.25
N ILE A 256 2.75 7.13 13.28
CA ILE A 256 2.61 5.69 13.48
C ILE A 256 2.20 5.34 14.91
N GLU A 257 2.75 6.03 15.91
CA GLU A 257 2.37 5.85 17.31
C GLU A 257 0.88 6.18 17.55
N LYS A 258 0.40 7.28 16.97
CA LYS A 258 -1.03 7.64 16.99
C LYS A 258 -1.90 6.63 16.27
N LEU A 259 -1.48 6.19 15.07
CA LEU A 259 -2.19 5.22 14.26
C LEU A 259 -2.38 3.88 14.98
N SER A 260 -1.40 3.44 15.74
CA SER A 260 -1.34 2.13 16.39
C SER A 260 -1.68 2.14 17.88
N ASP A 261 -2.06 3.30 18.44
CA ASP A 261 -2.23 3.49 19.88
C ASP A 261 -1.02 2.99 20.68
N GLY A 262 0.19 3.33 20.19
CA GLY A 262 1.46 2.93 20.79
C GLY A 262 1.79 1.44 20.70
N LYS A 263 1.05 0.67 19.90
CA LYS A 263 1.20 -0.80 19.75
C LYS A 263 1.69 -1.20 18.37
N ALA A 264 2.45 -0.32 17.70
CA ALA A 264 2.94 -0.58 16.36
C ALA A 264 3.66 -1.93 16.25
N HIS A 265 3.30 -2.71 15.25
CA HIS A 265 3.88 -4.02 14.96
C HIS A 265 3.90 -4.28 13.47
N GLY A 266 5.03 -4.73 12.93
CA GLY A 266 5.22 -4.96 11.50
C GLY A 266 5.89 -3.78 10.78
N ASN A 267 5.61 -3.65 9.49
CA ASN A 267 6.20 -2.63 8.63
C ASN A 267 5.16 -1.58 8.26
N TYR A 268 5.61 -0.32 8.26
CA TYR A 268 4.85 0.86 7.82
C TYR A 268 5.65 1.60 6.74
N ASP A 269 4.95 2.04 5.66
CA ASP A 269 5.50 2.75 4.50
C ASP A 269 4.59 3.94 4.12
#